data_7edc934cacb061639479ad2b1b311368
#
_entry.id   7edc934cacb061639479ad2b1b311368
#
_cell.length_a   1.000
_cell.length_b   1.000
_cell.length_c   1.000
_cell.angle_alpha   90.00
_cell.angle_beta   90.00
_cell.angle_gamma   90.00
#
_symmetry.space_group_name_H-M   'P 1'
#
loop_
_entity.id
_entity.type
_entity.pdbx_description
1 polymer ?
#
loop_
_entity_poly.entity_id
_entity_poly.type
_entity_poly.pdbx_seq_one_letter_code
_entity_poly.pdbx_strand_id
1 'polypeptide(L)'
;MKFTIHAGHNPDGKKACGAVGLIKESTENRKVKDEVMRLLKLKGHTVYDCTVDNGTSVSDIVEKQVEKMNSYSGIDLHISIHFNSGANDKEGNKKNTGTEVLVYNTSGTKYNTAKRICKKIEELGYKNRGVKTRTNLGVLKNSKGQALLVECCFVDDKDDVTLYNYKTMAKAIAEGILNEVIVENTTTSNNTYVVTCNSLNVRNGRGTEHKVVGSLKKGDKIVVWSFANDTKGQSWGSFRYSFNPDVIGYVSKAYLKEVK
;
A
#
# COMPACT_ATOMS: atom_id res chain seq x y z
N MET A 1 13.79 -0.60 -10.20
CA MET A 1 14.00 0.43 -9.16
C MET A 1 13.88 -0.19 -7.78
N LYS A 2 14.49 0.45 -6.78
CA LYS A 2 14.39 0.06 -5.36
C LYS A 2 13.73 1.18 -4.56
N PHE A 3 12.77 0.84 -3.75
CA PHE A 3 12.01 1.78 -2.93
C PHE A 3 12.04 1.37 -1.46
N THR A 4 12.02 2.35 -0.56
CA THR A 4 11.51 2.13 0.79
C THR A 4 10.16 2.81 0.92
N ILE A 5 9.27 2.22 1.68
CA ILE A 5 7.96 2.80 1.97
C ILE A 5 7.60 2.55 3.43
N HIS A 6 6.93 3.51 4.05
CA HIS A 6 6.36 3.34 5.38
C HIS A 6 5.02 4.06 5.52
N ALA A 7 4.18 3.54 6.39
CA ALA A 7 3.04 4.26 6.92
C ALA A 7 3.51 5.17 8.07
N GLY A 8 3.02 6.39 8.12
CA GLY A 8 3.28 7.30 9.23
C GLY A 8 2.67 6.80 10.55
N HIS A 9 3.21 7.27 11.66
CA HIS A 9 2.64 7.05 12.99
C HIS A 9 2.61 5.59 13.47
N ASN A 10 2.32 5.40 14.76
CA ASN A 10 1.98 4.09 15.34
C ASN A 10 0.59 3.61 14.87
N PRO A 11 0.26 2.34 15.02
CA PRO A 11 -1.10 1.83 14.80
C PRO A 11 -2.14 2.52 15.68
N ASP A 12 -3.40 2.49 15.23
CA ASP A 12 -4.54 3.00 15.98
C ASP A 12 -4.59 2.43 17.41
N GLY A 13 -5.01 3.26 18.35
CA GLY A 13 -5.06 2.92 19.77
C GLY A 13 -3.73 3.00 20.52
N LYS A 14 -2.61 3.25 19.82
CA LYS A 14 -1.30 3.49 20.46
C LYS A 14 -1.00 4.99 20.55
N LYS A 15 -0.02 5.33 21.41
CA LYS A 15 0.49 6.70 21.52
C LYS A 15 1.06 7.14 20.16
N ALA A 16 0.84 8.40 19.77
CA ALA A 16 1.29 8.96 18.50
C ALA A 16 0.75 8.22 17.24
N CYS A 17 -0.53 7.86 17.26
CA CYS A 17 -1.20 7.15 16.17
C CYS A 17 -1.71 8.06 15.04
N GLY A 18 -1.31 9.33 14.98
CA GLY A 18 -1.69 10.25 13.93
C GLY A 18 -3.09 10.85 14.09
N ALA A 19 -3.63 11.36 13.00
CA ALA A 19 -4.90 12.06 12.97
C ALA A 19 -6.09 11.09 13.04
N VAL A 20 -7.15 11.52 13.75
CA VAL A 20 -8.43 10.82 13.85
C VAL A 20 -9.56 11.76 13.50
N GLY A 21 -10.34 11.40 12.50
CA GLY A 21 -11.49 12.15 12.02
C GLY A 21 -12.66 11.22 11.72
N LEU A 22 -13.21 11.32 10.52
CA LEU A 22 -14.20 10.39 9.96
C LEU A 22 -13.56 9.04 9.63
N ILE A 23 -12.28 9.06 9.31
CA ILE A 23 -11.40 7.89 9.20
C ILE A 23 -10.19 8.08 10.10
N LYS A 24 -9.42 6.99 10.34
CA LYS A 24 -8.23 7.00 11.17
C LYS A 24 -7.00 6.90 10.30
N GLU A 25 -6.14 7.92 10.33
CA GLU A 25 -4.93 7.98 9.50
C GLU A 25 -4.10 6.70 9.59
N SER A 26 -3.76 6.27 10.79
CA SER A 26 -2.88 5.12 11.00
C SER A 26 -3.44 3.79 10.51
N THR A 27 -4.76 3.66 10.39
CA THR A 27 -5.41 2.50 9.80
C THR A 27 -5.37 2.58 8.28
N GLU A 28 -5.70 3.72 7.72
CA GLU A 28 -5.84 3.87 6.27
C GLU A 28 -4.48 4.00 5.56
N ASN A 29 -3.49 4.67 6.17
CA ASN A 29 -2.16 4.78 5.59
C ASN A 29 -1.46 3.42 5.44
N ARG A 30 -1.73 2.46 6.35
CA ARG A 30 -1.23 1.09 6.24
C ARG A 30 -1.86 0.35 5.07
N LYS A 31 -3.19 0.47 4.87
CA LYS A 31 -3.88 -0.12 3.72
C LYS A 31 -3.34 0.43 2.40
N VAL A 32 -3.18 1.76 2.30
CA VAL A 32 -2.63 2.42 1.11
C VAL A 32 -1.18 1.98 0.90
N LYS A 33 -0.34 2.02 1.94
CA LYS A 33 1.07 1.59 1.88
C LYS A 33 1.21 0.14 1.39
N ASP A 34 0.44 -0.79 1.97
CA ASP A 34 0.51 -2.20 1.60
C ASP A 34 0.11 -2.42 0.14
N GLU A 35 -0.90 -1.71 -0.32
CA GLU A 35 -1.36 -1.81 -1.71
C GLU A 35 -0.36 -1.15 -2.69
N VAL A 36 0.24 0.00 -2.36
CA VAL A 36 1.34 0.60 -3.15
C VAL A 36 2.50 -0.38 -3.26
N MET A 37 2.91 -1.01 -2.14
CA MET A 37 3.97 -2.02 -2.14
C MET A 37 3.64 -3.19 -3.06
N ARG A 38 2.40 -3.69 -2.99
CA ARG A 38 1.93 -4.78 -3.85
C ARG A 38 2.04 -4.41 -5.33
N LEU A 39 1.56 -3.21 -5.70
CA LEU A 39 1.57 -2.73 -7.08
C LEU A 39 3.00 -2.52 -7.62
N LEU A 40 3.88 -1.91 -6.85
CA LEU A 40 5.27 -1.73 -7.22
C LEU A 40 6.01 -3.07 -7.38
N LYS A 41 5.76 -4.03 -6.49
CA LYS A 41 6.31 -5.40 -6.60
C LYS A 41 5.73 -6.14 -7.81
N LEU A 42 4.44 -5.98 -8.13
CA LEU A 42 3.80 -6.53 -9.33
C LEU A 42 4.50 -6.05 -10.61
N LYS A 43 4.99 -4.80 -10.61
CA LYS A 43 5.76 -4.20 -11.72
C LYS A 43 7.25 -4.54 -11.69
N GLY A 44 7.67 -5.51 -10.87
CA GLY A 44 9.03 -6.03 -10.82
C GLY A 44 10.02 -5.18 -10.03
N HIS A 45 9.55 -4.27 -9.18
CA HIS A 45 10.41 -3.42 -8.35
C HIS A 45 10.67 -4.03 -6.98
N THR A 46 11.82 -3.70 -6.39
CA THR A 46 12.16 -4.06 -5.01
C THR A 46 11.60 -3.01 -4.06
N VAL A 47 10.83 -3.43 -3.06
CA VAL A 47 10.21 -2.52 -2.09
C VAL A 47 10.42 -3.05 -0.68
N TYR A 48 11.01 -2.22 0.19
CA TYR A 48 11.27 -2.49 1.60
C TYR A 48 10.28 -1.74 2.47
N ASP A 49 9.65 -2.46 3.40
CA ASP A 49 8.76 -1.87 4.41
C ASP A 49 9.56 -1.30 5.58
N CYS A 50 9.48 0.01 5.76
CA CYS A 50 10.13 0.73 6.84
C CYS A 50 9.14 1.23 7.91
N THR A 51 7.93 0.70 7.95
CA THR A 51 6.92 1.05 8.97
C THR A 51 7.42 0.70 10.38
N VAL A 52 7.09 1.58 11.33
CA VAL A 52 7.36 1.42 12.76
C VAL A 52 6.03 1.41 13.51
N ASP A 53 5.83 0.38 14.35
CA ASP A 53 4.58 0.13 15.06
C ASP A 53 4.71 0.19 16.59
N ASN A 54 5.89 0.56 17.10
CA ASN A 54 6.24 0.50 18.53
C ASN A 54 7.05 1.70 19.00
N GLY A 55 6.83 2.86 18.40
CA GLY A 55 7.46 4.08 18.87
C GLY A 55 6.85 4.60 20.16
N THR A 56 7.65 5.25 20.99
CA THR A 56 7.24 5.83 22.28
C THR A 56 6.77 7.27 22.14
N SER A 57 7.13 7.94 21.04
CA SER A 57 6.76 9.31 20.68
C SER A 57 6.79 9.50 19.16
N VAL A 58 6.30 10.64 18.67
CA VAL A 58 6.43 11.02 17.26
C VAL A 58 7.90 11.08 16.83
N SER A 59 8.76 11.65 17.66
CA SER A 59 10.21 11.74 17.38
C SER A 59 10.85 10.36 17.26
N ASP A 60 10.56 9.47 18.21
CA ASP A 60 11.09 8.09 18.22
C ASP A 60 10.63 7.29 16.99
N ILE A 61 9.37 7.46 16.56
CA ILE A 61 8.86 6.83 15.34
C ILE A 61 9.66 7.31 14.13
N VAL A 62 9.82 8.63 14.00
CA VAL A 62 10.54 9.26 12.88
C VAL A 62 12.01 8.80 12.84
N GLU A 63 12.69 8.77 13.98
CA GLU A 63 14.08 8.31 14.08
C GLU A 63 14.22 6.86 13.61
N LYS A 64 13.39 5.96 14.13
CA LYS A 64 13.37 4.54 13.74
C LYS A 64 13.01 4.32 12.27
N GLN A 65 12.08 5.11 11.72
CA GLN A 65 11.74 5.06 10.29
C GLN A 65 12.94 5.48 9.44
N VAL A 66 13.59 6.60 9.79
CA VAL A 66 14.76 7.10 9.08
C VAL A 66 15.93 6.11 9.16
N GLU A 67 16.16 5.51 10.33
CA GLU A 67 17.16 4.47 10.50
C GLU A 67 16.91 3.27 9.57
N LYS A 68 15.68 2.74 9.56
CA LYS A 68 15.29 1.66 8.66
C LYS A 68 15.46 2.04 7.18
N MET A 69 15.00 3.23 6.79
CA MET A 69 15.12 3.72 5.41
C MET A 69 16.59 3.80 4.98
N ASN A 70 17.42 4.34 5.85
CA ASN A 70 18.86 4.57 5.59
C ASN A 70 19.74 3.32 5.71
N SER A 71 19.21 2.21 6.24
CA SER A 71 19.91 0.92 6.30
C SER A 71 19.99 0.22 4.95
N TYR A 72 19.15 0.59 3.99
CA TYR A 72 19.17 0.06 2.64
C TYR A 72 19.99 0.93 1.70
N SER A 73 20.76 0.31 0.81
CA SER A 73 21.59 0.99 -0.19
C SER A 73 20.97 0.96 -1.58
N GLY A 74 21.31 1.97 -2.39
CA GLY A 74 20.86 2.07 -3.78
C GLY A 74 19.34 2.28 -3.90
N ILE A 75 18.76 3.04 -2.97
CA ILE A 75 17.33 3.39 -2.99
C ILE A 75 17.11 4.56 -3.95
N ASP A 76 16.19 4.36 -4.91
CA ASP A 76 15.79 5.39 -5.87
C ASP A 76 14.85 6.42 -5.25
N LEU A 77 13.94 5.99 -4.34
CA LEU A 77 12.98 6.86 -3.68
C LEU A 77 12.52 6.29 -2.34
N HIS A 78 12.48 7.13 -1.33
CA HIS A 78 11.85 6.90 -0.03
C HIS A 78 10.44 7.51 -0.03
N ILE A 79 9.44 6.75 0.43
CA ILE A 79 8.02 7.11 0.35
C ILE A 79 7.39 7.01 1.73
N SER A 80 6.77 8.09 2.18
CA SER A 80 5.98 8.13 3.41
C SER A 80 4.50 8.31 3.06
N ILE A 81 3.61 7.50 3.65
CA ILE A 81 2.16 7.56 3.43
C ILE A 81 1.47 8.11 4.67
N HIS A 82 0.76 9.20 4.49
CA HIS A 82 0.03 9.94 5.51
C HIS A 82 -1.36 10.35 5.04
N PHE A 83 -2.15 10.86 5.98
CA PHE A 83 -3.41 11.57 5.76
C PHE A 83 -3.41 12.86 6.55
N ASN A 84 -3.88 13.92 5.95
CA ASN A 84 -3.92 15.25 6.53
C ASN A 84 -5.13 15.42 7.48
N SER A 85 -5.11 16.50 8.27
CA SER A 85 -6.21 16.92 9.13
C SER A 85 -6.27 18.44 9.25
N GLY A 86 -7.37 18.95 9.78
CA GLY A 86 -7.58 20.40 9.97
C GLY A 86 -8.49 21.02 8.91
N ALA A 87 -9.19 20.22 8.10
CA ALA A 87 -10.28 20.69 7.25
C ALA A 87 -11.47 21.16 8.08
N ASN A 88 -11.73 20.45 9.20
CA ASN A 88 -12.85 20.71 10.12
C ASN A 88 -14.23 20.69 9.43
N ASP A 89 -14.37 19.82 8.41
CA ASP A 89 -15.59 19.71 7.60
C ASP A 89 -16.17 18.29 7.67
N LYS A 90 -16.64 17.93 8.87
CA LYS A 90 -17.21 16.59 9.12
C LYS A 90 -18.61 16.39 8.55
N GLU A 91 -19.32 17.48 8.27
CA GLU A 91 -20.68 17.44 7.72
C GLU A 91 -20.67 17.45 6.17
N GLY A 92 -19.62 17.99 5.57
CA GLY A 92 -19.46 18.16 4.14
C GLY A 92 -20.08 19.46 3.63
N ASN A 93 -19.32 20.14 2.77
CA ASN A 93 -19.74 21.38 2.12
C ASN A 93 -19.77 21.26 0.59
N LYS A 94 -19.64 20.02 0.07
CA LYS A 94 -19.54 19.65 -1.36
C LYS A 94 -18.25 20.15 -2.03
N LYS A 95 -17.19 20.39 -1.24
CA LYS A 95 -15.88 20.83 -1.72
C LYS A 95 -14.81 20.07 -0.95
N ASN A 96 -14.17 19.12 -1.61
CA ASN A 96 -13.07 18.38 -0.98
C ASN A 96 -11.85 19.29 -0.74
N THR A 97 -11.13 19.04 0.37
CA THR A 97 -9.91 19.76 0.73
C THR A 97 -8.72 19.24 -0.09
N GLY A 98 -8.65 17.93 -0.33
CA GLY A 98 -7.83 17.30 -1.34
C GLY A 98 -6.48 16.77 -0.87
N THR A 99 -5.58 16.58 -1.84
CA THR A 99 -4.28 15.93 -1.68
C THR A 99 -3.11 16.88 -1.84
N GLU A 100 -2.00 16.60 -1.16
CA GLU A 100 -0.71 17.27 -1.39
C GLU A 100 0.45 16.31 -1.20
N VAL A 101 1.59 16.61 -1.82
CA VAL A 101 2.83 15.83 -1.62
C VAL A 101 3.92 16.76 -1.10
N LEU A 102 4.57 16.32 -0.04
CA LEU A 102 5.60 17.08 0.65
C LEU A 102 6.98 16.60 0.23
N VAL A 103 7.89 17.55 -0.01
CA VAL A 103 9.29 17.28 -0.35
C VAL A 103 10.20 18.21 0.46
N TYR A 104 11.46 17.80 0.68
CA TYR A 104 12.43 18.67 1.37
C TYR A 104 12.78 19.92 0.55
N ASN A 105 12.97 19.72 -0.76
CA ASN A 105 13.25 20.79 -1.73
C ASN A 105 12.75 20.39 -3.12
N THR A 106 12.80 21.31 -4.07
CA THR A 106 12.30 21.12 -5.44
C THR A 106 13.33 20.54 -6.42
N SER A 107 14.48 20.08 -5.92
CA SER A 107 15.53 19.47 -6.75
C SER A 107 15.33 17.97 -6.92
N GLY A 108 15.92 17.42 -7.99
CA GLY A 108 15.94 15.98 -8.26
C GLY A 108 14.62 15.40 -8.77
N THR A 109 14.62 14.10 -8.97
CA THR A 109 13.51 13.37 -9.58
C THR A 109 12.26 13.32 -8.69
N LYS A 110 12.44 13.37 -7.35
CA LYS A 110 11.33 13.34 -6.37
C LYS A 110 10.29 14.43 -6.60
N TYR A 111 10.71 15.64 -7.01
CA TYR A 111 9.79 16.76 -7.24
C TYR A 111 8.85 16.49 -8.42
N ASN A 112 9.38 15.96 -9.53
CA ASN A 112 8.57 15.56 -10.66
C ASN A 112 7.67 14.37 -10.34
N THR A 113 8.16 13.41 -9.57
CA THR A 113 7.36 12.29 -9.07
C THR A 113 6.22 12.78 -8.17
N ALA A 114 6.49 13.70 -7.25
CA ALA A 114 5.47 14.32 -6.39
C ALA A 114 4.36 15.01 -7.21
N LYS A 115 4.73 15.76 -8.26
CA LYS A 115 3.74 16.37 -9.16
C LYS A 115 2.87 15.35 -9.88
N ARG A 116 3.45 14.24 -10.36
CA ARG A 116 2.69 13.17 -11.00
C ARG A 116 1.74 12.48 -10.02
N ILE A 117 2.17 12.24 -8.78
CA ILE A 117 1.31 11.67 -7.72
C ILE A 117 0.12 12.60 -7.47
N CYS A 118 0.35 13.90 -7.24
CA CYS A 118 -0.75 14.87 -7.07
C CYS A 118 -1.71 14.83 -8.25
N LYS A 119 -1.19 14.78 -9.50
CA LYS A 119 -2.00 14.72 -10.71
C LYS A 119 -2.83 13.44 -10.80
N LYS A 120 -2.25 12.30 -10.46
CA LYS A 120 -2.95 11.02 -10.48
C LYS A 120 -4.05 10.94 -9.41
N ILE A 121 -3.84 11.53 -8.24
CA ILE A 121 -4.87 11.61 -7.21
C ILE A 121 -5.98 12.61 -7.62
N GLU A 122 -5.63 13.73 -8.28
CA GLU A 122 -6.60 14.65 -8.86
C GLU A 122 -7.54 13.95 -9.87
N GLU A 123 -7.03 13.01 -10.66
CA GLU A 123 -7.85 12.21 -11.60
C GLU A 123 -8.93 11.35 -10.88
N LEU A 124 -8.80 11.13 -9.57
CA LEU A 124 -9.82 10.48 -8.73
C LEU A 124 -10.91 11.44 -8.23
N GLY A 125 -10.80 12.74 -8.53
CA GLY A 125 -11.75 13.77 -8.10
C GLY A 125 -11.28 14.65 -6.94
N TYR A 126 -10.09 14.41 -6.39
CA TYR A 126 -9.55 15.22 -5.29
C TYR A 126 -9.01 16.56 -5.79
N LYS A 127 -9.18 17.60 -4.98
CA LYS A 127 -8.50 18.86 -5.21
C LYS A 127 -6.99 18.67 -5.12
N ASN A 128 -6.28 19.07 -6.16
CA ASN A 128 -4.83 19.05 -6.20
C ASN A 128 -4.28 20.30 -5.50
N ARG A 129 -3.74 20.15 -4.29
CA ARG A 129 -3.11 21.23 -3.52
C ARG A 129 -1.64 21.43 -3.92
N GLY A 130 -1.12 20.56 -4.78
CA GLY A 130 0.23 20.61 -5.33
C GLY A 130 1.32 20.09 -4.39
N VAL A 131 2.55 20.30 -4.84
CA VAL A 131 3.75 19.90 -4.07
C VAL A 131 4.14 21.04 -3.12
N LYS A 132 4.39 20.71 -1.85
CA LYS A 132 4.82 21.66 -0.83
C LYS A 132 6.22 21.32 -0.33
N THR A 133 7.00 22.35 -0.04
CA THR A 133 8.31 22.19 0.60
C THR A 133 8.15 22.17 2.11
N ARG A 134 8.76 21.17 2.78
CA ARG A 134 8.79 21.01 4.23
C ARG A 134 10.19 20.60 4.69
N THR A 135 10.95 21.55 5.21
CA THR A 135 12.36 21.35 5.63
C THR A 135 12.51 20.85 7.06
N ASN A 136 11.41 20.84 7.82
CA ASN A 136 11.38 20.45 9.24
C ASN A 136 10.85 19.02 9.48
N LEU A 137 10.42 18.30 8.44
CA LEU A 137 9.97 16.91 8.59
C LEU A 137 11.16 15.95 8.59
N GLY A 138 11.35 15.22 9.68
CA GLY A 138 12.51 14.35 9.90
C GLY A 138 12.69 13.30 8.80
N VAL A 139 11.62 12.67 8.34
CA VAL A 139 11.64 11.66 7.26
C VAL A 139 12.10 12.23 5.91
N LEU A 140 11.89 13.53 5.67
CA LEU A 140 12.35 14.20 4.46
C LEU A 140 13.77 14.77 4.61
N LYS A 141 14.08 15.29 5.81
CA LYS A 141 15.36 15.97 6.11
C LYS A 141 16.52 14.98 6.27
N ASN A 142 16.25 13.85 6.96
CA ASN A 142 17.29 12.95 7.44
C ASN A 142 17.44 11.67 6.60
N SER A 143 16.60 11.48 5.55
CA SER A 143 16.75 10.37 4.62
C SER A 143 17.96 10.58 3.70
N LYS A 144 18.70 9.48 3.46
CA LYS A 144 19.84 9.46 2.53
C LYS A 144 19.32 9.28 1.10
N GLY A 145 19.03 10.37 0.40
CA GLY A 145 18.57 10.31 -0.98
C GLY A 145 17.27 11.05 -1.26
N GLN A 146 16.56 10.61 -2.29
CA GLN A 146 15.30 11.22 -2.70
C GLN A 146 14.16 10.75 -1.79
N ALA A 147 13.41 11.68 -1.19
CA ALA A 147 12.28 11.35 -0.31
C ALA A 147 11.07 12.25 -0.58
N LEU A 148 9.88 11.68 -0.46
CA LEU A 148 8.60 12.39 -0.50
C LEU A 148 7.63 11.81 0.54
N LEU A 149 6.65 12.64 0.92
CA LEU A 149 5.56 12.27 1.81
C LEU A 149 4.24 12.61 1.12
N VAL A 150 3.36 11.63 1.03
CA VAL A 150 2.03 11.79 0.41
C VAL A 150 1.01 11.99 1.50
N GLU A 151 0.32 13.14 1.48
CA GLU A 151 -0.91 13.37 2.21
C GLU A 151 -2.08 12.99 1.30
N CYS A 152 -2.62 11.79 1.49
CA CYS A 152 -3.60 11.20 0.59
C CYS A 152 -4.86 12.05 0.46
N CYS A 153 -5.47 12.40 1.60
CA CYS A 153 -6.63 13.29 1.72
C CYS A 153 -6.78 13.72 3.18
N PHE A 154 -7.80 14.50 3.51
CA PHE A 154 -8.09 14.93 4.87
C PHE A 154 -9.01 13.96 5.59
N VAL A 155 -8.61 13.48 6.79
CA VAL A 155 -9.40 12.53 7.59
C VAL A 155 -10.68 13.13 8.15
N ASP A 156 -10.75 14.45 8.27
CA ASP A 156 -11.82 15.23 8.87
C ASP A 156 -12.62 16.08 7.86
N ASP A 157 -12.48 15.75 6.56
CA ASP A 157 -13.28 16.29 5.47
C ASP A 157 -14.22 15.20 4.93
N LYS A 158 -15.53 15.43 5.02
CA LYS A 158 -16.55 14.48 4.58
C LYS A 158 -16.52 14.24 3.07
N ASP A 159 -16.23 15.26 2.30
CA ASP A 159 -16.20 15.18 0.84
C ASP A 159 -14.96 14.40 0.38
N ASP A 160 -13.79 14.60 1.03
CA ASP A 160 -12.58 13.81 0.80
C ASP A 160 -12.82 12.32 1.15
N VAL A 161 -13.39 12.05 2.33
CA VAL A 161 -13.64 10.69 2.81
C VAL A 161 -14.68 9.95 1.96
N THR A 162 -15.65 10.67 1.38
CA THR A 162 -16.66 10.08 0.48
C THR A 162 -16.03 9.60 -0.83
N LEU A 163 -14.98 10.25 -1.32
CA LEU A 163 -14.22 9.81 -2.50
C LEU A 163 -13.24 8.67 -2.18
N TYR A 164 -12.91 8.49 -0.90
CA TYR A 164 -11.78 7.64 -0.52
C TYR A 164 -12.04 6.15 -0.74
N ASN A 165 -11.12 5.55 -1.48
CA ASN A 165 -10.94 4.11 -1.58
C ASN A 165 -9.44 3.81 -1.61
N TYR A 166 -8.96 3.00 -0.68
CA TYR A 166 -7.52 2.75 -0.52
C TYR A 166 -6.86 2.13 -1.76
N LYS A 167 -7.60 1.30 -2.54
CA LYS A 167 -7.04 0.66 -3.75
C LYS A 167 -6.84 1.67 -4.88
N THR A 168 -7.83 2.52 -5.15
CA THR A 168 -7.72 3.55 -6.18
C THR A 168 -6.68 4.59 -5.79
N MET A 169 -6.63 4.99 -4.52
CA MET A 169 -5.62 5.89 -3.98
C MET A 169 -4.21 5.32 -4.14
N ALA A 170 -4.00 4.07 -3.72
CA ALA A 170 -2.70 3.39 -3.85
C ALA A 170 -2.28 3.22 -5.32
N LYS A 171 -3.23 2.92 -6.21
CA LYS A 171 -2.97 2.83 -7.66
C LYS A 171 -2.52 4.16 -8.23
N ALA A 172 -3.21 5.26 -7.91
CA ALA A 172 -2.83 6.61 -8.33
C ALA A 172 -1.42 6.97 -7.86
N ILE A 173 -1.08 6.65 -6.60
CA ILE A 173 0.27 6.88 -6.06
C ILE A 173 1.31 6.06 -6.82
N ALA A 174 1.08 4.76 -7.01
CA ALA A 174 2.02 3.88 -7.71
C ALA A 174 2.22 4.28 -9.18
N GLU A 175 1.15 4.65 -9.90
CA GLU A 175 1.22 5.19 -11.27
C GLU A 175 2.00 6.51 -11.33
N GLY A 176 1.81 7.39 -10.35
CA GLY A 176 2.57 8.63 -10.24
C GLY A 176 4.06 8.40 -9.98
N ILE A 177 4.41 7.39 -9.16
CA ILE A 177 5.79 6.97 -8.90
C ILE A 177 6.44 6.45 -10.18
N LEU A 178 5.80 5.51 -10.85
CA LEU A 178 6.37 4.81 -12.02
C LEU A 178 6.25 5.62 -13.32
N ASN A 179 5.40 6.63 -13.37
CA ASN A 179 5.05 7.37 -14.58
C ASN A 179 4.48 6.46 -15.69
N GLU A 180 3.69 5.47 -15.29
CA GLU A 180 3.04 4.53 -16.21
C GLU A 180 1.66 4.14 -15.67
N VAL A 181 0.75 3.76 -16.57
CA VAL A 181 -0.55 3.20 -16.19
C VAL A 181 -0.33 1.76 -15.71
N ILE A 182 -0.76 1.47 -14.50
CA ILE A 182 -0.77 0.12 -13.99
C ILE A 182 -2.05 -0.56 -14.46
N VAL A 183 -1.95 -1.27 -15.57
CA VAL A 183 -2.97 -2.23 -15.93
C VAL A 183 -2.71 -3.42 -15.00
N GLU A 184 -3.49 -3.50 -13.93
CA GLU A 184 -3.69 -4.80 -13.34
C GLU A 184 -4.43 -5.55 -14.44
N ASN A 185 -3.80 -6.57 -15.03
CA ASN A 185 -4.55 -7.59 -15.71
C ASN A 185 -5.42 -8.24 -14.63
N THR A 186 -6.45 -7.52 -14.21
CA THR A 186 -7.66 -8.08 -13.71
C THR A 186 -8.35 -8.73 -14.92
N THR A 187 -7.81 -9.78 -15.42
CA THR A 187 -8.58 -10.98 -15.44
C THR A 187 -8.86 -11.27 -13.96
N THR A 188 -9.67 -10.45 -13.31
CA THR A 188 -10.66 -10.94 -12.39
C THR A 188 -11.60 -11.76 -13.25
N SER A 189 -11.11 -12.84 -13.79
CA SER A 189 -11.89 -14.01 -13.72
C SER A 189 -12.04 -14.22 -12.21
N ASN A 190 -13.15 -13.76 -11.64
CA ASN A 190 -13.67 -14.31 -10.40
C ASN A 190 -13.94 -15.79 -10.67
N ASN A 191 -12.96 -16.49 -11.22
CA ASN A 191 -13.07 -17.87 -11.55
C ASN A 191 -13.04 -18.60 -10.24
N THR A 192 -14.20 -19.07 -9.87
CA THR A 192 -14.35 -19.96 -8.76
C THR A 192 -13.67 -21.27 -9.14
N TYR A 193 -12.76 -21.73 -8.32
CA TYR A 193 -12.12 -23.02 -8.48
C TYR A 193 -12.61 -23.97 -7.39
N VAL A 194 -12.79 -25.23 -7.75
CA VAL A 194 -13.09 -26.30 -6.81
C VAL A 194 -11.82 -27.13 -6.58
N VAL A 195 -11.57 -27.48 -5.32
CA VAL A 195 -10.46 -28.36 -4.93
C VAL A 195 -10.78 -29.79 -5.35
N THR A 196 -9.86 -30.45 -6.05
CA THR A 196 -10.05 -31.79 -6.62
C THR A 196 -9.42 -32.92 -5.81
N CYS A 197 -8.44 -32.61 -4.94
CA CYS A 197 -7.80 -33.61 -4.07
C CYS A 197 -8.44 -33.64 -2.67
N ASN A 198 -8.23 -34.73 -1.93
CA ASN A 198 -8.85 -34.93 -0.61
C ASN A 198 -8.40 -33.88 0.42
N SER A 199 -7.14 -33.42 0.34
CA SER A 199 -6.60 -32.37 1.18
C SER A 199 -5.60 -31.53 0.38
N LEU A 200 -5.75 -30.21 0.37
CA LEU A 200 -4.88 -29.27 -0.31
C LEU A 200 -4.29 -28.30 0.70
N ASN A 201 -2.98 -28.34 0.88
CA ASN A 201 -2.29 -27.43 1.77
C ASN A 201 -2.40 -25.98 1.26
N VAL A 202 -2.78 -25.06 2.16
CA VAL A 202 -2.69 -23.63 1.96
C VAL A 202 -1.38 -23.14 2.57
N ARG A 203 -0.58 -22.41 1.81
CA ARG A 203 0.75 -21.93 2.21
C ARG A 203 0.81 -20.41 2.24
N ASN A 204 1.78 -19.85 2.96
CA ASN A 204 2.00 -18.40 3.02
C ASN A 204 2.86 -17.84 1.87
N GLY A 205 3.15 -18.67 0.85
CA GLY A 205 3.91 -18.30 -0.34
C GLY A 205 3.80 -19.35 -1.43
N ARG A 206 4.36 -19.05 -2.62
CA ARG A 206 4.34 -19.90 -3.80
C ARG A 206 5.48 -20.91 -3.70
N GLY A 207 5.16 -22.19 -3.55
CA GLY A 207 6.14 -23.28 -3.47
C GLY A 207 5.96 -24.16 -2.23
N THR A 208 6.44 -25.38 -2.33
CA THR A 208 6.35 -26.37 -1.23
C THR A 208 7.28 -26.07 -0.07
N GLU A 209 8.26 -25.20 -0.24
CA GLU A 209 9.18 -24.71 0.78
C GLU A 209 8.52 -23.71 1.74
N HIS A 210 7.39 -23.10 1.35
CA HIS A 210 6.66 -22.16 2.19
C HIS A 210 5.82 -22.87 3.25
N LYS A 211 5.68 -22.23 4.43
CA LYS A 211 4.95 -22.75 5.58
C LYS A 211 3.48 -23.01 5.24
N VAL A 212 2.98 -24.18 5.64
CA VAL A 212 1.55 -24.50 5.61
C VAL A 212 0.84 -23.68 6.70
N VAL A 213 -0.16 -22.91 6.30
CA VAL A 213 -0.98 -22.05 7.17
C VAL A 213 -2.42 -22.55 7.32
N GLY A 214 -2.77 -23.60 6.58
CA GLY A 214 -4.08 -24.23 6.63
C GLY A 214 -4.25 -25.28 5.55
N SER A 215 -5.47 -25.80 5.40
CA SER A 215 -5.82 -26.79 4.39
C SER A 215 -7.24 -26.58 3.87
N LEU A 216 -7.49 -27.03 2.64
CA LEU A 216 -8.79 -27.11 1.99
C LEU A 216 -9.11 -28.59 1.72
N LYS A 217 -10.40 -28.91 1.66
CA LYS A 217 -10.90 -30.27 1.37
C LYS A 217 -11.43 -30.35 -0.06
N LYS A 218 -11.53 -31.56 -0.58
CA LYS A 218 -12.18 -31.83 -1.88
C LYS A 218 -13.59 -31.26 -1.90
N GLY A 219 -13.89 -30.49 -2.94
CA GLY A 219 -15.18 -29.80 -3.10
C GLY A 219 -15.20 -28.36 -2.58
N ASP A 220 -14.20 -27.93 -1.78
CA ASP A 220 -14.13 -26.56 -1.33
C ASP A 220 -13.99 -25.61 -2.54
N LYS A 221 -14.76 -24.52 -2.52
CA LYS A 221 -14.74 -23.50 -3.57
C LYS A 221 -13.94 -22.29 -3.10
N ILE A 222 -13.01 -21.86 -3.92
CA ILE A 222 -12.18 -20.66 -3.67
C ILE A 222 -12.21 -19.73 -4.88
N VAL A 223 -12.16 -18.43 -4.64
CA VAL A 223 -11.99 -17.42 -5.68
C VAL A 223 -10.50 -17.13 -5.82
N VAL A 224 -9.88 -17.62 -6.89
CA VAL A 224 -8.46 -17.38 -7.16
C VAL A 224 -8.27 -16.03 -7.87
N TRP A 225 -7.46 -15.17 -7.29
CA TRP A 225 -7.21 -13.84 -7.84
C TRP A 225 -6.16 -13.83 -8.95
N SER A 226 -5.12 -14.66 -8.81
CA SER A 226 -4.06 -14.75 -9.81
C SER A 226 -3.34 -16.09 -9.71
N PHE A 227 -2.73 -16.50 -10.82
CA PHE A 227 -1.77 -17.59 -10.87
C PHE A 227 -0.37 -17.05 -11.18
N ALA A 228 0.63 -17.59 -10.51
CA ALA A 228 2.03 -17.34 -10.85
C ALA A 228 2.88 -18.55 -10.48
N ASN A 229 4.02 -18.69 -11.18
CA ASN A 229 4.91 -19.82 -10.97
C ASN A 229 5.83 -19.58 -9.75
N ASP A 230 6.20 -20.68 -9.08
CA ASP A 230 7.28 -20.72 -8.12
C ASP A 230 8.65 -20.80 -8.83
N THR A 231 9.72 -20.93 -8.07
CA THR A 231 11.10 -21.07 -8.57
C THR A 231 11.35 -22.36 -9.36
N LYS A 232 10.45 -23.35 -9.24
CA LYS A 232 10.51 -24.64 -9.94
C LYS A 232 9.57 -24.70 -11.15
N GLY A 233 8.94 -23.57 -11.50
CA GLY A 233 8.01 -23.46 -12.62
C GLY A 233 6.61 -24.01 -12.35
N GLN A 234 6.27 -24.38 -11.10
CA GLN A 234 4.93 -24.85 -10.74
C GLN A 234 4.00 -23.66 -10.51
N SER A 235 2.77 -23.75 -11.05
CA SER A 235 1.79 -22.66 -10.94
C SER A 235 1.01 -22.73 -9.63
N TRP A 236 0.92 -21.58 -8.94
CA TRP A 236 0.24 -21.40 -7.66
C TRP A 236 -0.81 -20.31 -7.76
N GLY A 237 -2.02 -20.61 -7.25
CA GLY A 237 -3.12 -19.65 -7.16
C GLY A 237 -3.09 -18.91 -5.82
N SER A 238 -3.26 -17.60 -5.85
CA SER A 238 -3.42 -16.76 -4.66
C SER A 238 -4.89 -16.45 -4.41
N PHE A 239 -5.33 -16.51 -3.15
CA PHE A 239 -6.71 -16.24 -2.74
C PHE A 239 -6.77 -15.73 -1.29
N ARG A 240 -7.92 -15.13 -0.90
CA ARG A 240 -8.14 -14.76 0.50
C ARG A 240 -8.48 -16.02 1.30
N TYR A 241 -7.66 -16.33 2.30
CA TYR A 241 -7.91 -17.46 3.17
C TYR A 241 -8.93 -17.07 4.24
N SER A 242 -10.12 -17.67 4.20
CA SER A 242 -11.31 -17.23 4.95
C SER A 242 -11.22 -17.36 6.47
N PHE A 243 -10.32 -18.18 6.98
CA PHE A 243 -10.12 -18.34 8.43
C PHE A 243 -9.14 -17.31 9.03
N ASN A 244 -8.43 -16.59 8.20
CA ASN A 244 -7.65 -15.41 8.57
C ASN A 244 -7.64 -14.43 7.40
N PRO A 245 -8.53 -13.42 7.40
CA PRO A 245 -8.72 -12.52 6.26
C PRO A 245 -7.48 -11.65 5.94
N ASP A 246 -6.52 -11.57 6.85
CA ASP A 246 -5.27 -10.84 6.66
C ASP A 246 -4.18 -11.70 6.00
N VAL A 247 -4.44 -13.00 5.79
CA VAL A 247 -3.49 -13.92 5.18
C VAL A 247 -3.89 -14.25 3.74
N ILE A 248 -2.98 -13.92 2.81
CA ILE A 248 -3.07 -14.44 1.45
C ILE A 248 -2.63 -15.90 1.48
N GLY A 249 -3.56 -16.79 1.11
CA GLY A 249 -3.27 -18.21 0.93
C GLY A 249 -2.78 -18.50 -0.48
N TYR A 250 -1.84 -19.44 -0.60
CA TYR A 250 -1.34 -19.96 -1.86
C TYR A 250 -1.58 -21.46 -1.96
N VAL A 251 -2.14 -21.90 -3.09
CA VAL A 251 -2.44 -23.30 -3.38
C VAL A 251 -1.95 -23.70 -4.77
N SER A 252 -1.53 -24.94 -4.93
CA SER A 252 -1.08 -25.45 -6.23
C SER A 252 -2.25 -25.53 -7.23
N LYS A 253 -2.05 -24.95 -8.41
CA LYS A 253 -3.03 -25.00 -9.53
C LYS A 253 -3.36 -26.43 -9.97
N ALA A 254 -2.41 -27.37 -9.83
CA ALA A 254 -2.57 -28.76 -10.23
C ALA A 254 -3.77 -29.46 -9.56
N TYR A 255 -4.25 -28.95 -8.43
CA TYR A 255 -5.36 -29.51 -7.65
C TYR A 255 -6.63 -28.64 -7.70
N LEU A 256 -6.71 -27.75 -8.67
CA LEU A 256 -7.86 -26.85 -8.87
C LEU A 256 -8.52 -27.11 -10.21
N LYS A 257 -9.84 -27.14 -10.21
CA LYS A 257 -10.66 -27.17 -11.42
C LYS A 257 -11.53 -25.92 -11.47
N GLU A 258 -11.52 -25.21 -12.59
CA GLU A 258 -12.35 -24.04 -12.79
C GLU A 258 -13.83 -24.44 -12.84
N VAL A 259 -14.67 -23.68 -12.13
CA VAL A 259 -16.13 -23.82 -12.16
C VAL A 259 -16.64 -22.80 -13.15
N LYS A 260 -17.18 -23.27 -14.27
CA LYS A 260 -17.81 -22.42 -15.28
C LYS A 260 -19.20 -21.99 -14.80
#